data_80f5e1cf024032d3d784cb9340806a4d
#
_entry.id   80f5e1cf024032d3d784cb9340806a4d
#
_cell.length_a   1.000
_cell.length_b   1.000
_cell.length_c   1.000
_cell.angle_alpha   90.00
_cell.angle_beta   90.00
_cell.angle_gamma   90.00
#
_symmetry.space_group_name_H-M   'P 1'
#
loop_
_entity.id
_entity.type
_entity.pdbx_description
1 polymer ?
#
loop_
_entity_poly.entity_id
_entity_poly.type
_entity_poly.pdbx_seq_one_letter_code
_entity_poly.pdbx_strand_id
1 'polypeptide(L)'
;VNQGNGGRNNLPYFFQGIKYGHLKPTDVDTHGVVRVCRELQIMSERKLVGNMPMSAIFLTRTIIEQSLIFYAKKHKVQGQDKYIWKEIEGIVKLSKIIDKYNRNLSNYITDSNMRDYFTKLFADYNETVNPMNWVVHRPSEYLPNINDIIMLPQSGLLTIINFLIS
;
A
#
# COMPACT_ATOMS: atom_id res chain seq x y z
N VAL A 1 45.87 -3.17 -0.76
CA VAL A 1 44.59 -3.25 -1.42
C VAL A 1 43.52 -2.80 -0.43
N ASN A 2 43.13 -1.54 -0.50
CA ASN A 2 42.06 -1.00 0.33
C ASN A 2 40.72 -1.49 -0.22
N GLN A 3 40.11 -2.43 0.47
CA GLN A 3 38.69 -2.70 0.30
C GLN A 3 37.93 -1.61 1.03
N GLY A 4 37.39 -0.67 0.27
CA GLY A 4 36.49 0.34 0.77
C GLY A 4 35.24 -0.34 1.35
N ASN A 5 35.09 -0.23 2.66
CA ASN A 5 33.89 -0.60 3.39
C ASN A 5 32.79 0.41 3.02
N GLY A 6 32.17 0.21 1.88
CA GLY A 6 30.96 0.94 1.50
C GLY A 6 29.88 0.58 2.51
N GLY A 7 29.58 1.50 3.41
CA GLY A 7 28.46 1.36 4.32
C GLY A 7 27.21 1.02 3.53
N ARG A 8 26.74 -0.21 3.65
CA ARG A 8 25.44 -0.61 3.14
C ARG A 8 24.43 0.20 3.95
N ASN A 9 23.87 1.23 3.32
CA ASN A 9 22.72 1.92 3.86
C ASN A 9 21.67 0.84 4.20
N ASN A 10 21.36 0.67 5.48
CA ASN A 10 20.29 -0.20 5.97
C ASN A 10 18.92 0.40 5.64
N LEU A 11 18.68 0.71 4.37
CA LEU A 11 17.35 1.15 3.92
C LEU A 11 16.41 -0.05 3.97
N PRO A 12 15.17 0.14 4.42
CA PRO A 12 14.14 -0.90 4.39
C PRO A 12 14.05 -1.50 2.98
N TYR A 13 14.06 -2.81 2.91
CA TYR A 13 13.93 -3.54 1.65
C TYR A 13 12.49 -3.96 1.45
N PHE A 14 11.87 -3.64 0.30
CA PHE A 14 10.47 -3.89 0.01
C PHE A 14 9.56 -3.35 1.13
N PHE A 15 8.73 -4.17 1.77
CA PHE A 15 7.88 -3.76 2.89
C PHE A 15 8.52 -3.98 4.28
N GLN A 16 9.82 -4.16 4.38
CA GLN A 16 10.50 -4.15 5.67
C GLN A 16 10.21 -2.80 6.37
N GLY A 17 9.79 -2.88 7.64
CA GLY A 17 9.39 -1.68 8.39
C GLY A 17 7.89 -1.35 8.32
N ILE A 18 7.06 -2.23 7.74
CA ILE A 18 5.60 -2.11 7.85
C ILE A 18 5.17 -2.25 9.33
N LYS A 19 4.38 -1.28 9.80
CA LYS A 19 4.03 -1.13 11.23
C LYS A 19 2.60 -1.60 11.48
N TYR A 20 2.41 -2.87 11.75
CA TYR A 20 1.08 -3.46 12.01
C TYR A 20 0.95 -4.13 13.38
N GLY A 21 2.00 -4.13 14.22
CA GLY A 21 2.00 -4.81 15.51
C GLY A 21 0.97 -4.31 16.53
N HIS A 22 0.43 -3.11 16.34
CA HIS A 22 -0.64 -2.54 17.16
C HIS A 22 -2.04 -3.05 16.77
N LEU A 23 -2.18 -3.69 15.60
CA LEU A 23 -3.44 -4.22 15.12
C LEU A 23 -3.72 -5.59 15.75
N LYS A 24 -4.95 -5.80 16.19
CA LYS A 24 -5.36 -7.10 16.79
C LYS A 24 -5.79 -8.07 15.69
N PRO A 25 -5.12 -9.21 15.51
CA PRO A 25 -5.44 -10.16 14.45
C PRO A 25 -6.81 -10.86 14.63
N THR A 26 -7.38 -10.78 15.82
CA THR A 26 -8.70 -11.35 16.16
C THR A 26 -9.87 -10.42 15.84
N ASP A 27 -9.60 -9.15 15.56
CA ASP A 27 -10.62 -8.17 15.19
C ASP A 27 -11.03 -8.38 13.73
N VAL A 28 -12.32 -8.43 13.46
CA VAL A 28 -12.90 -8.65 12.11
C VAL A 28 -12.40 -7.60 11.10
N ASP A 29 -12.28 -6.35 11.54
CA ASP A 29 -11.84 -5.25 10.66
C ASP A 29 -10.33 -5.25 10.39
N THR A 30 -9.52 -5.87 11.24
CA THR A 30 -8.06 -5.86 11.14
C THR A 30 -7.45 -7.17 10.67
N HIS A 31 -8.19 -8.27 10.75
CA HIS A 31 -7.69 -9.61 10.43
C HIS A 31 -7.04 -9.70 9.04
N GLY A 32 -7.70 -9.20 8.02
CA GLY A 32 -7.20 -9.22 6.64
C GLY A 32 -5.94 -8.35 6.47
N VAL A 33 -5.95 -7.16 7.06
CA VAL A 33 -4.80 -6.23 7.02
C VAL A 33 -3.57 -6.85 7.68
N VAL A 34 -3.73 -7.40 8.89
CA VAL A 34 -2.63 -8.06 9.63
C VAL A 34 -2.03 -9.21 8.83
N ARG A 35 -2.88 -10.03 8.22
CA ARG A 35 -2.42 -11.18 7.42
C ARG A 35 -1.57 -10.73 6.24
N VAL A 36 -2.05 -9.77 5.46
CA VAL A 36 -1.31 -9.23 4.30
C VAL A 36 0.00 -8.57 4.73
N CYS A 37 -0.03 -7.75 5.79
CA CYS A 37 1.17 -7.12 6.33
C CYS A 37 2.23 -8.15 6.75
N ARG A 38 1.80 -9.22 7.41
CA ARG A 38 2.70 -10.30 7.83
C ARG A 38 3.35 -11.01 6.64
N GLU A 39 2.57 -11.31 5.60
CA GLU A 39 3.10 -11.94 4.39
C GLU A 39 4.08 -11.03 3.66
N LEU A 40 3.78 -9.74 3.54
CA LEU A 40 4.69 -8.73 2.98
C LEU A 40 5.99 -8.61 3.78
N GLN A 41 5.89 -8.62 5.11
CA GLN A 41 7.08 -8.59 5.97
C GLN A 41 7.95 -9.84 5.78
N ILE A 42 7.36 -11.03 5.79
CA ILE A 42 8.09 -12.29 5.55
C ILE A 42 8.77 -12.29 4.18
N MET A 43 8.05 -11.84 3.15
CA MET A 43 8.59 -11.74 1.79
C MET A 43 9.78 -10.79 1.72
N SER A 44 9.73 -9.69 2.47
CA SER A 44 10.81 -8.71 2.56
C SER A 44 12.04 -9.28 3.30
N GLU A 45 11.83 -9.84 4.49
CA GLU A 45 12.90 -10.39 5.33
C GLU A 45 13.62 -11.56 4.67
N ARG A 46 12.89 -12.41 3.96
CA ARG A 46 13.43 -13.58 3.26
C ARG A 46 13.85 -13.29 1.81
N LYS A 47 13.75 -12.04 1.36
CA LYS A 47 14.12 -11.60 0.00
C LYS A 47 13.46 -12.44 -1.10
N LEU A 48 12.17 -12.74 -0.94
CA LEU A 48 11.43 -13.63 -1.83
C LEU A 48 10.86 -12.95 -3.08
N VAL A 49 10.92 -11.63 -3.20
CA VAL A 49 10.32 -10.89 -4.33
C VAL A 49 10.83 -11.37 -5.68
N GLY A 50 12.14 -11.63 -5.79
CA GLY A 50 12.76 -12.12 -7.01
C GLY A 50 12.27 -13.51 -7.44
N ASN A 51 11.95 -14.37 -6.48
CA ASN A 51 11.45 -15.72 -6.72
C ASN A 51 9.92 -15.78 -6.85
N MET A 52 9.22 -14.79 -6.29
CA MET A 52 7.75 -14.75 -6.19
C MET A 52 7.20 -13.39 -6.60
N PRO A 53 7.55 -12.86 -7.79
CA PRO A 53 7.17 -11.51 -8.20
C PRO A 53 5.66 -11.32 -8.33
N MET A 54 4.95 -12.35 -8.78
CA MET A 54 3.49 -12.31 -8.91
C MET A 54 2.81 -12.17 -7.54
N SER A 55 3.28 -12.95 -6.55
CA SER A 55 2.77 -12.86 -5.18
C SER A 55 3.10 -11.49 -4.56
N ALA A 56 4.28 -10.95 -4.81
CA ALA A 56 4.67 -9.63 -4.35
C ALA A 56 3.73 -8.54 -4.88
N ILE A 57 3.39 -8.57 -6.16
CA ILE A 57 2.46 -7.63 -6.79
C ILE A 57 1.05 -7.80 -6.25
N PHE A 58 0.57 -9.04 -6.14
CA PHE A 58 -0.75 -9.32 -5.60
C PHE A 58 -0.90 -8.80 -4.17
N LEU A 59 0.07 -9.08 -3.31
CA LEU A 59 0.06 -8.59 -1.92
C LEU A 59 0.18 -7.07 -1.84
N THR A 60 0.99 -6.45 -2.68
CA THR A 60 1.13 -4.98 -2.74
C THR A 60 -0.21 -4.33 -3.13
N ARG A 61 -0.86 -4.84 -4.16
CA ARG A 61 -2.19 -4.36 -4.55
C ARG A 61 -3.21 -4.55 -3.43
N THR A 62 -3.17 -5.71 -2.79
CA THR A 62 -4.10 -6.04 -1.70
C THR A 62 -3.91 -5.14 -0.50
N ILE A 63 -2.67 -4.82 -0.10
CA ILE A 63 -2.44 -3.92 1.03
C ILE A 63 -2.89 -2.49 0.73
N ILE A 64 -2.73 -2.00 -0.50
CA ILE A 64 -3.26 -0.70 -0.91
C ILE A 64 -4.78 -0.66 -0.69
N GLU A 65 -5.50 -1.64 -1.22
CA GLU A 65 -6.96 -1.71 -1.08
C GLU A 65 -7.41 -1.84 0.38
N GLN A 66 -6.82 -2.77 1.11
CA GLN A 66 -7.20 -3.04 2.50
C GLN A 66 -6.87 -1.87 3.44
N SER A 67 -5.77 -1.16 3.22
CA SER A 67 -5.42 0.00 4.03
C SER A 67 -6.37 1.18 3.80
N LEU A 68 -6.80 1.42 2.57
CA LEU A 68 -7.79 2.45 2.24
C LEU A 68 -9.15 2.15 2.88
N ILE A 69 -9.59 0.90 2.81
CA ILE A 69 -10.83 0.44 3.44
C ILE A 69 -10.74 0.54 4.97
N PHE A 70 -9.64 0.10 5.56
CA PHE A 70 -9.41 0.19 6.99
C PHE A 70 -9.45 1.64 7.49
N TYR A 71 -8.73 2.53 6.82
CA TYR A 71 -8.74 3.96 7.14
C TYR A 71 -10.15 4.55 7.06
N ALA A 72 -10.88 4.23 6.00
CA ALA A 72 -12.26 4.71 5.80
C ALA A 72 -13.21 4.27 6.92
N LYS A 73 -13.04 3.09 7.48
CA LYS A 73 -13.85 2.57 8.60
C LYS A 73 -13.52 3.23 9.93
N LYS A 74 -12.32 3.78 10.09
CA LYS A 74 -11.84 4.38 11.34
C LYS A 74 -11.95 5.90 11.38
N HIS A 75 -12.06 6.56 10.23
CA HIS A 75 -12.02 8.02 10.16
C HIS A 75 -13.31 8.60 9.57
N LYS A 76 -13.70 9.75 10.12
CA LYS A 76 -14.85 10.52 9.63
C LYS A 76 -14.41 11.49 8.54
N VAL A 77 -15.35 11.84 7.67
CA VAL A 77 -15.19 12.94 6.72
C VAL A 77 -15.05 14.24 7.51
N GLN A 78 -14.07 15.06 7.17
CA GLN A 78 -13.81 16.31 7.89
C GLN A 78 -15.08 17.20 7.97
N GLY A 79 -15.38 17.64 9.18
CA GLY A 79 -16.56 18.50 9.42
C GLY A 79 -17.91 17.78 9.35
N GLN A 80 -17.92 16.46 9.26
CA GLN A 80 -19.15 15.66 9.21
C GLN A 80 -19.15 14.55 10.28
N ASP A 81 -20.35 14.19 10.77
CA ASP A 81 -20.53 13.04 11.65
C ASP A 81 -20.83 11.77 10.85
N LYS A 82 -19.99 11.51 9.85
CA LYS A 82 -20.11 10.38 8.93
C LYS A 82 -18.73 9.78 8.67
N TYR A 83 -18.58 8.46 8.85
CA TYR A 83 -17.35 7.76 8.46
C TYR A 83 -17.16 7.77 6.94
N ILE A 84 -15.90 7.85 6.49
CA ILE A 84 -15.53 7.80 5.08
C ILE A 84 -16.07 6.51 4.44
N TRP A 85 -16.11 5.42 5.20
CA TRP A 85 -16.66 4.14 4.77
C TRP A 85 -18.05 4.26 4.12
N LYS A 86 -18.93 5.10 4.68
CA LYS A 86 -20.27 5.33 4.13
C LYS A 86 -20.30 5.90 2.71
N GLU A 87 -19.19 6.47 2.27
CA GLU A 87 -19.04 7.00 0.91
C GLU A 87 -18.41 6.01 -0.06
N ILE A 88 -17.77 4.94 0.43
CA ILE A 88 -17.07 3.96 -0.39
C ILE A 88 -17.57 2.52 -0.27
N GLU A 89 -18.44 2.21 0.70
CA GLU A 89 -18.88 0.82 1.00
C GLU A 89 -19.47 0.06 -0.18
N GLY A 90 -20.07 0.75 -1.15
CA GLY A 90 -20.61 0.15 -2.38
C GLY A 90 -19.61 0.03 -3.54
N ILE A 91 -18.37 0.47 -3.35
CA ILE A 91 -17.38 0.51 -4.41
C ILE A 91 -16.51 -0.76 -4.36
N VAL A 92 -16.58 -1.58 -5.42
CA VAL A 92 -15.85 -2.85 -5.51
C VAL A 92 -14.47 -2.69 -6.17
N LYS A 93 -14.32 -1.75 -7.11
CA LYS A 93 -13.08 -1.59 -7.87
C LYS A 93 -12.09 -0.67 -7.14
N LEU A 94 -10.86 -1.12 -6.93
CA LEU A 94 -9.79 -0.33 -6.32
C LEU A 94 -9.58 1.02 -7.03
N SER A 95 -9.64 1.06 -8.37
CA SER A 95 -9.56 2.32 -9.13
C SER A 95 -10.60 3.34 -8.71
N LYS A 96 -11.83 2.90 -8.45
CA LYS A 96 -12.91 3.77 -8.03
C LYS A 96 -12.78 4.21 -6.57
N ILE A 97 -12.22 3.37 -5.72
CA ILE A 97 -11.87 3.78 -4.35
C ILE A 97 -10.82 4.89 -4.39
N ILE A 98 -9.76 4.71 -5.16
CA ILE A 98 -8.69 5.71 -5.33
C ILE A 98 -9.24 7.00 -5.94
N ASP A 99 -10.08 6.93 -6.97
CA ASP A 99 -10.76 8.10 -7.56
C ASP A 99 -11.56 8.86 -6.50
N LYS A 100 -12.27 8.14 -5.64
CA LYS A 100 -13.07 8.75 -4.58
C LYS A 100 -12.20 9.48 -3.56
N TYR A 101 -11.07 8.87 -3.16
CA TYR A 101 -10.07 9.51 -2.32
C TYR A 101 -9.49 10.76 -2.98
N ASN A 102 -9.07 10.68 -4.23
CA ASN A 102 -8.50 11.82 -4.95
C ASN A 102 -9.46 13.02 -5.02
N ARG A 103 -10.76 12.79 -5.27
CA ARG A 103 -11.76 13.86 -5.33
C ARG A 103 -12.07 14.50 -3.98
N ASN A 104 -11.82 13.79 -2.88
CA ASN A 104 -12.14 14.23 -1.52
C ASN A 104 -10.91 14.25 -0.59
N LEU A 105 -9.72 14.34 -1.14
CA LEU A 105 -8.49 14.09 -0.42
C LEU A 105 -8.33 14.96 0.83
N SER A 106 -8.63 16.26 0.73
CA SER A 106 -8.56 17.20 1.86
C SER A 106 -9.58 16.91 2.97
N ASN A 107 -10.71 16.29 2.61
CA ASN A 107 -11.76 15.93 3.56
C ASN A 107 -11.53 14.55 4.19
N TYR A 108 -10.74 13.69 3.54
CA TYR A 108 -10.46 12.34 4.03
C TYR A 108 -9.13 12.27 4.79
N ILE A 109 -8.10 12.93 4.31
CA ILE A 109 -6.77 12.96 4.93
C ILE A 109 -6.46 14.39 5.31
N THR A 110 -6.47 14.68 6.62
CA THR A 110 -6.22 16.02 7.15
C THR A 110 -4.74 16.39 7.20
N ASP A 111 -3.85 15.40 7.29
CA ASP A 111 -2.41 15.60 7.27
C ASP A 111 -1.92 15.99 5.87
N SER A 112 -1.35 17.20 5.75
CA SER A 112 -0.92 17.74 4.46
C SER A 112 0.25 16.94 3.85
N ASN A 113 1.18 16.45 4.66
CA ASN A 113 2.29 15.65 4.18
C ASN A 113 1.79 14.31 3.61
N MET A 114 0.82 13.69 4.27
CA MET A 114 0.22 12.44 3.80
C MET A 114 -0.59 12.65 2.53
N ARG A 115 -1.26 13.80 2.37
CA ARG A 115 -1.91 14.16 1.10
C ARG A 115 -0.90 14.26 -0.05
N ASP A 116 0.26 14.85 0.21
CA ASP A 116 1.33 14.97 -0.81
C ASP A 116 1.86 13.57 -1.22
N TYR A 117 2.10 12.68 -0.28
CA TYR A 117 2.46 11.29 -0.56
C TYR A 117 1.37 10.57 -1.36
N PHE A 118 0.11 10.73 -0.95
CA PHE A 118 -1.02 10.12 -1.65
C PHE A 118 -1.13 10.62 -3.09
N THR A 119 -1.05 11.93 -3.30
CA THR A 119 -1.12 12.55 -4.61
C THR A 119 0.01 12.07 -5.51
N LYS A 120 1.24 12.04 -4.99
CA LYS A 120 2.42 11.58 -5.74
C LYS A 120 2.26 10.13 -6.25
N LEU A 121 1.64 9.26 -5.44
CA LEU A 121 1.50 7.84 -5.74
C LEU A 121 0.25 7.50 -6.57
N PHE A 122 -0.85 8.20 -6.34
CA PHE A 122 -2.16 7.78 -6.81
C PHE A 122 -2.89 8.81 -7.68
N ALA A 123 -2.34 9.99 -7.94
CA ALA A 123 -2.96 10.96 -8.84
C ALA A 123 -3.08 10.39 -10.26
N ASP A 124 -2.07 9.65 -10.70
CA ASP A 124 -2.12 8.85 -11.92
C ASP A 124 -2.22 7.36 -11.59
N TYR A 125 -3.46 6.88 -11.50
CA TYR A 125 -3.75 5.47 -11.30
C TYR A 125 -3.09 4.56 -12.36
N ASN A 126 -3.00 5.03 -13.60
CA ASN A 126 -2.44 4.25 -14.70
C ASN A 126 -0.94 3.99 -14.52
N GLU A 127 -0.21 4.90 -13.88
CA GLU A 127 1.22 4.73 -13.64
C GLU A 127 1.52 3.78 -12.46
N THR A 128 0.72 3.85 -11.39
CA THR A 128 1.05 3.15 -10.14
C THR A 128 0.31 1.82 -9.98
N VAL A 129 -1.01 1.82 -10.13
CA VAL A 129 -1.85 0.67 -9.76
C VAL A 129 -2.27 -0.16 -10.96
N ASN A 130 -2.53 0.46 -12.09
CA ASN A 130 -2.98 -0.23 -13.29
C ASN A 130 -1.97 -1.30 -13.77
N PRO A 131 -0.64 -1.08 -13.75
CA PRO A 131 0.32 -2.13 -14.06
C PRO A 131 0.18 -3.37 -13.17
N MET A 132 -0.15 -3.20 -11.88
CA MET A 132 -0.39 -4.33 -10.98
C MET A 132 -1.64 -5.13 -11.37
N ASN A 133 -2.69 -4.46 -11.85
CA ASN A 133 -3.89 -5.13 -12.34
C ASN A 133 -3.59 -5.96 -13.60
N TRP A 134 -2.78 -5.46 -14.53
CA TRP A 134 -2.39 -6.21 -15.72
C TRP A 134 -1.66 -7.50 -15.35
N VAL A 135 -0.73 -7.45 -14.41
CA VAL A 135 -0.03 -8.63 -13.92
C VAL A 135 -0.98 -9.67 -13.32
N VAL A 136 -1.97 -9.22 -12.55
CA VAL A 136 -2.94 -10.12 -11.90
C VAL A 136 -3.89 -10.75 -12.92
N HIS A 137 -4.37 -9.98 -13.91
CA HIS A 137 -5.39 -10.43 -14.85
C HIS A 137 -4.83 -11.09 -16.12
N ARG A 138 -3.61 -10.71 -16.52
CA ARG A 138 -2.96 -11.18 -17.75
C ARG A 138 -1.48 -11.48 -17.53
N PRO A 139 -1.15 -12.42 -16.64
CA PRO A 139 0.25 -12.69 -16.26
C PRO A 139 1.12 -13.17 -17.41
N SER A 140 0.52 -13.78 -18.45
CA SER A 140 1.25 -14.23 -19.65
C SER A 140 1.66 -13.12 -20.61
N GLU A 141 1.01 -11.95 -20.49
CA GLU A 141 1.26 -10.80 -21.39
C GLU A 141 2.13 -9.73 -20.73
N TYR A 142 2.23 -9.72 -19.41
CA TYR A 142 2.92 -8.69 -18.65
C TYR A 142 3.94 -9.29 -17.68
N LEU A 143 5.22 -9.05 -17.96
CA LEU A 143 6.31 -9.40 -17.06
C LEU A 143 6.68 -8.15 -16.23
N PRO A 144 6.49 -8.18 -14.91
CA PRO A 144 6.82 -7.04 -14.07
C PRO A 144 8.35 -6.85 -14.01
N ASN A 145 8.79 -5.61 -13.99
CA ASN A 145 10.15 -5.29 -13.61
C ASN A 145 10.28 -5.45 -12.09
N ILE A 146 11.06 -6.43 -11.66
CA ILE A 146 11.25 -6.75 -10.23
C ILE A 146 11.79 -5.54 -9.46
N ASN A 147 12.70 -4.77 -10.05
CA ASN A 147 13.27 -3.59 -9.41
C ASN A 147 12.21 -2.53 -9.14
N ASP A 148 11.28 -2.31 -10.07
CA ASP A 148 10.18 -1.35 -9.87
C ASP A 148 9.27 -1.79 -8.72
N ILE A 149 8.98 -3.09 -8.61
CA ILE A 149 8.20 -3.65 -7.50
C ILE A 149 8.90 -3.42 -6.17
N ILE A 150 10.18 -3.75 -6.08
CA ILE A 150 10.98 -3.65 -4.86
C ILE A 150 11.07 -2.19 -4.41
N MET A 151 11.21 -1.25 -5.34
CA MET A 151 11.40 0.17 -5.04
C MET A 151 10.12 0.92 -4.72
N LEU A 152 8.96 0.38 -5.06
CA LEU A 152 7.67 1.06 -4.86
C LEU A 152 7.40 1.43 -3.39
N PRO A 153 7.62 0.56 -2.39
CA PRO A 153 7.46 0.94 -0.98
C PRO A 153 8.36 2.09 -0.55
N GLN A 154 9.63 2.12 -1.01
CA GLN A 154 10.57 3.21 -0.71
C GLN A 154 10.22 4.52 -1.43
N SER A 155 9.44 4.47 -2.50
CA SER A 155 8.95 5.67 -3.22
C SER A 155 7.78 6.37 -2.51
N GLY A 156 7.49 5.98 -1.27
CA GLY A 156 6.46 6.58 -0.41
C GLY A 156 5.28 5.67 -0.08
N LEU A 157 5.13 4.52 -0.76
CA LEU A 157 4.01 3.61 -0.50
C LEU A 157 4.05 3.04 0.92
N LEU A 158 5.22 2.68 1.44
CA LEU A 158 5.36 2.21 2.83
C LEU A 158 4.93 3.28 3.83
N THR A 159 5.30 4.53 3.59
CA THR A 159 4.92 5.66 4.45
C THR A 159 3.42 5.85 4.47
N ILE A 160 2.76 5.88 3.31
CA ILE A 160 1.30 6.08 3.25
C ILE A 160 0.55 4.87 3.83
N ILE A 161 0.99 3.63 3.57
CA ILE A 161 0.37 2.44 4.16
C ILE A 161 0.46 2.48 5.69
N ASN A 162 1.63 2.76 6.25
CA ASN A 162 1.82 2.88 7.70
C ASN A 162 0.91 3.95 8.32
N PHE A 163 0.70 5.05 7.62
CA PHE A 163 -0.25 6.08 8.04
C PHE A 163 -1.70 5.59 7.99
N LEU A 164 -2.11 4.96 6.89
CA LEU A 164 -3.50 4.51 6.71
C LEU A 164 -3.92 3.43 7.71
N ILE A 165 -2.98 2.62 8.17
CA ILE A 165 -3.25 1.54 9.15
C ILE A 165 -2.89 1.91 10.59
N SER A 166 -2.44 3.14 10.83
CA SER A 166 -2.04 3.62 12.16
C SER A 166 -3.19 3.70 13.18
#